data_4792afb582def8ed0a3cb9472d3ec493
#
_entry.id   4792afb582def8ed0a3cb9472d3ec493
#
_cell.length_a   1.000
_cell.length_b   1.000
_cell.length_c   1.000
_cell.angle_alpha   90.00
_cell.angle_beta   90.00
_cell.angle_gamma   90.00
#
_symmetry.space_group_name_H-M   'P 1'
#
loop_
_entity.id
_entity.type
_entity.pdbx_description
1 polymer ?
#
loop_
_entity_poly.entity_id
_entity_poly.type
_entity_poly.pdbx_seq_one_letter_code
_entity_poly.pdbx_strand_id
1 'polypeptide(L)'
;MVSVVEAEKPKKVAGNYRANYNVTIYINRLINDLTTNKVHVKNLTVDDIDETEALTKPTITVVPFLKDGESYAAVLEKDYDRRIAVSRVQNGFESRDITTIDFLAKLQAEKRQQHYEENAAESNDRSLLLSSGADVYVTVDIQKETSAAGARVSLIMKAYERVSGDVLASKDGWTNRFRTTATDALCGYAVQDLLPSFLDDICKNFTQRISQGSRVVLRFAIDGASTMTMSTSAGPNNYSLSNIIRQWVRKNAYKGKYHLQGIVDESMIFDYVTIPPKDADGLLMDAAQYAFLLESFLKEENNINCSSRIEGNTIFFTIFD
;
A
#
# COMPACT_ATOMS: atom_id res chain seq x y z
N MET A 1 -7.32 -10.88 18.18
CA MET A 1 -8.06 -12.02 17.60
C MET A 1 -7.17 -13.24 17.68
N VAL A 2 -7.71 -14.35 18.11
CA VAL A 2 -6.98 -15.64 18.12
C VAL A 2 -7.37 -16.35 16.83
N SER A 3 -6.44 -16.61 15.94
CA SER A 3 -6.70 -17.48 14.79
C SER A 3 -6.36 -18.92 15.16
N VAL A 4 -7.33 -19.80 15.05
CA VAL A 4 -7.16 -21.23 15.30
C VAL A 4 -7.15 -21.93 13.95
N VAL A 5 -6.03 -22.57 13.63
CA VAL A 5 -5.93 -23.45 12.45
C VAL A 5 -5.93 -24.88 12.95
N GLU A 6 -6.90 -25.68 12.53
CA GLU A 6 -6.92 -27.10 12.84
C GLU A 6 -5.72 -27.78 12.16
N ALA A 7 -4.79 -28.28 12.95
CA ALA A 7 -3.59 -28.93 12.43
C ALA A 7 -3.82 -30.42 12.06
N GLU A 8 -4.75 -31.08 12.75
CA GLU A 8 -5.07 -32.49 12.54
C GLU A 8 -6.56 -32.77 12.74
N LYS A 9 -7.07 -33.72 11.99
CA LYS A 9 -8.45 -34.19 12.23
C LYS A 9 -8.59 -34.80 13.62
N PRO A 10 -9.70 -34.54 14.34
CA PRO A 10 -9.94 -35.10 15.66
C PRO A 10 -9.81 -36.64 15.65
N LYS A 11 -9.00 -37.18 16.55
CA LYS A 11 -8.82 -38.61 16.74
C LYS A 11 -9.51 -39.05 18.02
N LYS A 12 -10.20 -40.18 18.00
CA LYS A 12 -10.82 -40.77 19.19
C LYS A 12 -9.75 -41.50 20.02
N VAL A 13 -9.51 -41.05 21.22
CA VAL A 13 -8.53 -41.63 22.15
C VAL A 13 -9.21 -41.89 23.49
N ALA A 14 -9.28 -43.16 23.92
CA ALA A 14 -9.88 -43.56 25.17
C ALA A 14 -11.30 -43.03 25.43
N GLY A 15 -12.15 -43.05 24.39
CA GLY A 15 -13.54 -42.58 24.48
C GLY A 15 -13.74 -41.08 24.23
N ASN A 16 -12.69 -40.27 24.26
CA ASN A 16 -12.72 -38.83 24.01
C ASN A 16 -12.13 -38.48 22.64
N TYR A 17 -12.57 -37.35 22.08
CA TYR A 17 -11.96 -36.81 20.86
C TYR A 17 -10.85 -35.84 21.25
N ARG A 18 -9.67 -36.00 20.65
CA ARG A 18 -8.53 -35.07 20.74
C ARG A 18 -8.23 -34.51 19.38
N ALA A 19 -7.97 -33.20 19.34
CA ALA A 19 -7.49 -32.51 18.16
C ALA A 19 -6.34 -31.57 18.58
N ASN A 20 -5.34 -31.46 17.75
CA ASN A 20 -4.25 -30.50 17.92
C ASN A 20 -4.55 -29.27 17.08
N TYR A 21 -4.46 -28.11 17.69
CA TYR A 21 -4.69 -26.82 17.04
C TYR A 21 -3.41 -26.00 17.11
N ASN A 22 -3.03 -25.38 16.01
CA ASN A 22 -2.08 -24.29 16.03
C ASN A 22 -2.85 -22.99 16.28
N VAL A 23 -2.50 -22.32 17.36
CA VAL A 23 -3.12 -21.06 17.75
C VAL A 23 -2.09 -19.95 17.62
N THR A 24 -2.36 -18.98 16.74
CA THR A 24 -1.56 -17.76 16.69
C THR A 24 -2.24 -16.70 17.53
N ILE A 25 -1.57 -16.24 18.57
CA ILE A 25 -2.06 -15.19 19.46
C ILE A 25 -1.22 -13.95 19.19
N TYR A 26 -1.86 -12.88 18.72
CA TYR A 26 -1.21 -11.57 18.64
C TYR A 26 -1.23 -10.92 20.02
N ILE A 27 -0.10 -10.98 20.71
CA ILE A 27 0.05 -10.57 22.10
C ILE A 27 -0.40 -9.13 22.32
N ASN A 28 -0.03 -8.21 21.43
CA ASN A 28 -0.40 -6.80 21.54
C ASN A 28 -1.93 -6.57 21.46
N ARG A 29 -2.61 -7.34 20.64
CA ARG A 29 -4.06 -7.28 20.52
C ARG A 29 -4.75 -7.87 21.75
N LEU A 30 -4.21 -8.96 22.27
CA LEU A 30 -4.68 -9.57 23.52
C LEU A 30 -4.52 -8.60 24.69
N ILE A 31 -3.38 -7.91 24.79
CA ILE A 31 -3.13 -6.92 25.85
C ILE A 31 -4.09 -5.73 25.72
N ASN A 32 -4.30 -5.19 24.52
CA ASN A 32 -5.28 -4.12 24.30
C ASN A 32 -6.70 -4.54 24.67
N ASP A 33 -7.12 -5.74 24.28
CA ASP A 33 -8.44 -6.27 24.61
C ASP A 33 -8.59 -6.47 26.13
N LEU A 34 -7.55 -6.99 26.80
CA LEU A 34 -7.54 -7.19 28.25
C LEU A 34 -7.56 -5.84 28.99
N THR A 35 -6.78 -4.86 28.53
CA THR A 35 -6.74 -3.50 29.11
C THR A 35 -8.07 -2.79 28.95
N THR A 36 -8.67 -2.86 27.76
CA THR A 36 -10.00 -2.29 27.45
C THR A 36 -11.09 -2.89 28.35
N ASN A 37 -10.98 -4.18 28.64
CA ASN A 37 -11.94 -4.88 29.51
C ASN A 37 -11.54 -4.85 31.00
N LYS A 38 -10.57 -4.01 31.40
CA LYS A 38 -10.10 -3.83 32.78
C LYS A 38 -9.58 -5.12 33.44
N VAL A 39 -9.04 -6.04 32.67
CA VAL A 39 -8.39 -7.23 33.18
C VAL A 39 -6.94 -6.90 33.48
N HIS A 40 -6.57 -6.95 34.75
CA HIS A 40 -5.18 -6.72 35.21
C HIS A 40 -4.29 -7.90 34.79
N VAL A 41 -3.36 -7.66 33.87
CA VAL A 41 -2.31 -8.61 33.50
C VAL A 41 -1.10 -8.35 34.41
N LYS A 42 -0.80 -9.27 35.32
CA LYS A 42 0.42 -9.16 36.18
C LYS A 42 1.66 -9.38 35.31
N ASN A 43 2.62 -8.45 35.38
CA ASN A 43 3.96 -8.52 34.81
C ASN A 43 4.11 -8.30 33.30
N LEU A 44 3.17 -7.66 32.61
CA LEU A 44 3.42 -7.06 31.32
C LEU A 44 3.35 -5.55 31.49
N THR A 45 4.48 -4.89 31.48
CA THR A 45 4.55 -3.44 31.39
C THR A 45 4.47 -3.05 29.92
N VAL A 46 3.72 -1.99 29.60
CA VAL A 46 3.58 -1.45 28.24
C VAL A 46 4.94 -1.03 27.67
N ASP A 47 5.92 -0.77 28.54
CA ASP A 47 7.29 -0.39 28.21
C ASP A 47 8.14 -1.53 27.61
N ASP A 48 7.72 -2.80 27.78
CA ASP A 48 8.39 -3.96 27.19
C ASP A 48 7.91 -4.27 25.77
N ILE A 49 6.90 -3.54 25.27
CA ILE A 49 6.41 -3.65 23.91
C ILE A 49 7.09 -2.54 23.11
N ASP A 50 8.05 -2.90 22.32
CA ASP A 50 8.62 -2.00 21.33
C ASP A 50 7.45 -1.44 20.50
N GLU A 51 7.15 -0.14 20.63
CA GLU A 51 6.06 0.54 19.89
C GLU A 51 6.16 0.30 18.37
N THR A 52 7.33 -0.15 17.90
CA THR A 52 7.60 -0.53 16.52
C THR A 52 6.97 -1.85 16.10
N GLU A 53 6.53 -2.71 17.02
CA GLU A 53 5.88 -4.00 16.71
C GLU A 53 4.34 -3.95 16.70
N ALA A 54 3.73 -2.85 17.14
CA ALA A 54 2.29 -2.68 17.00
C ALA A 54 1.92 -2.65 15.50
N LEU A 55 1.06 -3.59 15.07
CA LEU A 55 0.60 -3.61 13.68
C LEU A 55 -0.11 -2.30 13.34
N THR A 56 0.47 -1.52 12.46
CA THR A 56 -0.13 -0.28 11.98
C THR A 56 -1.30 -0.62 11.06
N LYS A 57 -2.48 -0.08 11.36
CA LYS A 57 -3.67 -0.23 10.52
C LYS A 57 -3.60 0.81 9.40
N PRO A 58 -3.51 0.40 8.13
CA PRO A 58 -3.56 1.35 7.02
C PRO A 58 -4.97 1.87 6.79
N THR A 59 -5.07 3.05 6.20
CA THR A 59 -6.32 3.51 5.59
C THR A 59 -6.51 2.82 4.24
N ILE A 60 -7.69 2.24 4.00
CA ILE A 60 -7.95 1.40 2.83
C ILE A 60 -9.03 2.03 1.94
N THR A 61 -8.82 2.00 0.64
CA THR A 61 -9.88 2.20 -0.35
C THR A 61 -10.12 0.92 -1.14
N VAL A 62 -11.39 0.62 -1.44
CA VAL A 62 -11.78 -0.59 -2.17
C VAL A 62 -12.34 -0.20 -3.53
N VAL A 63 -11.79 -0.81 -4.58
CA VAL A 63 -12.18 -0.54 -5.97
C VAL A 63 -12.44 -1.86 -6.72
N PRO A 64 -13.28 -1.86 -7.77
CA PRO A 64 -13.43 -3.04 -8.60
C PRO A 64 -12.15 -3.30 -9.42
N PHE A 65 -11.89 -4.56 -9.73
CA PHE A 65 -10.90 -4.89 -10.75
C PHE A 65 -11.40 -4.42 -12.13
N LEU A 66 -10.56 -3.69 -12.86
CA LEU A 66 -10.86 -3.20 -14.20
C LEU A 66 -10.27 -4.13 -15.26
N LYS A 67 -11.06 -4.47 -16.26
CA LYS A 67 -10.58 -5.07 -17.51
C LYS A 67 -10.10 -3.97 -18.47
N ASP A 68 -9.38 -4.36 -19.51
CA ASP A 68 -8.90 -3.43 -20.51
C ASP A 68 -10.06 -2.63 -21.13
N GLY A 69 -9.93 -1.30 -21.13
CA GLY A 69 -10.93 -0.36 -21.64
C GLY A 69 -12.10 -0.05 -20.69
N GLU A 70 -12.13 -0.61 -19.48
CA GLU A 70 -13.11 -0.24 -18.45
C GLU A 70 -12.64 0.96 -17.64
N SER A 71 -13.58 1.75 -17.11
CA SER A 71 -13.34 2.79 -16.10
C SER A 71 -14.06 2.47 -14.81
N TYR A 72 -13.54 2.92 -13.66
CA TYR A 72 -14.17 2.75 -12.37
C TYR A 72 -15.61 3.26 -12.34
N ALA A 73 -15.84 4.43 -12.96
CA ALA A 73 -17.16 5.02 -13.07
C ALA A 73 -18.15 4.10 -13.78
N ALA A 74 -17.77 3.59 -14.96
CA ALA A 74 -18.63 2.73 -15.76
C ALA A 74 -18.94 1.41 -15.07
N VAL A 75 -17.93 0.80 -14.42
CA VAL A 75 -18.11 -0.47 -13.70
C VAL A 75 -19.02 -0.28 -12.50
N LEU A 76 -18.78 0.75 -11.66
CA LEU A 76 -19.59 0.99 -10.47
C LEU A 76 -21.02 1.42 -10.77
N GLU A 77 -21.27 2.03 -11.93
CA GLU A 77 -22.64 2.40 -12.36
C GLU A 77 -23.40 1.22 -12.97
N LYS A 78 -22.73 0.39 -13.78
CA LYS A 78 -23.41 -0.61 -14.65
C LYS A 78 -23.32 -2.05 -14.13
N ASP A 79 -22.25 -2.41 -13.41
CA ASP A 79 -22.03 -3.78 -12.93
C ASP A 79 -22.47 -3.92 -11.48
N TYR A 80 -23.69 -4.44 -11.32
CA TYR A 80 -24.29 -4.63 -10.00
C TYR A 80 -23.47 -5.59 -9.12
N ASP A 81 -23.00 -6.70 -9.67
CA ASP A 81 -22.30 -7.74 -8.90
C ASP A 81 -20.95 -7.22 -8.39
N ARG A 82 -20.18 -6.53 -9.22
CA ARG A 82 -18.90 -5.90 -8.80
C ARG A 82 -19.13 -4.79 -7.78
N ARG A 83 -20.16 -3.96 -7.94
CA ARG A 83 -20.50 -2.91 -6.97
C ARG A 83 -20.86 -3.51 -5.60
N ILE A 84 -21.64 -4.58 -5.56
CA ILE A 84 -21.98 -5.29 -4.33
C ILE A 84 -20.73 -5.90 -3.70
N ALA A 85 -19.86 -6.52 -4.48
CA ALA A 85 -18.61 -7.10 -3.97
C ALA A 85 -17.72 -6.04 -3.31
N VAL A 86 -17.51 -4.88 -3.96
CA VAL A 86 -16.77 -3.73 -3.41
C VAL A 86 -17.38 -3.27 -2.09
N SER A 87 -18.71 -3.04 -2.07
CA SER A 87 -19.41 -2.59 -0.86
C SER A 87 -19.29 -3.60 0.29
N ARG A 88 -19.41 -4.91 0.00
CA ARG A 88 -19.29 -5.95 1.03
C ARG A 88 -17.88 -6.07 1.59
N VAL A 89 -16.85 -5.94 0.76
CA VAL A 89 -15.47 -5.93 1.21
C VAL A 89 -15.18 -4.67 2.04
N GLN A 90 -15.65 -3.50 1.62
CA GLN A 90 -15.51 -2.25 2.37
C GLN A 90 -16.16 -2.36 3.75
N ASN A 91 -17.44 -2.76 3.82
CA ASN A 91 -18.14 -2.97 5.09
C ASN A 91 -17.45 -4.02 5.97
N GLY A 92 -16.83 -5.02 5.36
CA GLY A 92 -16.03 -6.03 6.05
C GLY A 92 -14.81 -5.45 6.74
N PHE A 93 -14.11 -4.48 6.12
CA PHE A 93 -13.01 -3.74 6.73
C PHE A 93 -13.50 -2.85 7.86
N GLU A 94 -14.55 -2.06 7.63
CA GLU A 94 -15.14 -1.16 8.63
C GLU A 94 -15.58 -1.91 9.89
N SER A 95 -16.18 -3.08 9.73
CA SER A 95 -16.59 -3.93 10.86
C SER A 95 -15.41 -4.48 11.70
N ARG A 96 -14.16 -4.25 11.25
CA ARG A 96 -12.92 -4.65 11.92
C ARG A 96 -12.06 -3.44 12.32
N ASP A 97 -12.70 -2.28 12.47
CA ASP A 97 -12.06 -1.01 12.86
C ASP A 97 -10.93 -0.58 11.91
N ILE A 98 -11.09 -0.84 10.62
CA ILE A 98 -10.21 -0.30 9.59
C ILE A 98 -10.87 0.94 9.00
N THR A 99 -10.13 2.03 8.96
CA THR A 99 -10.59 3.25 8.30
C THR A 99 -10.64 3.03 6.80
N THR A 100 -11.82 3.20 6.21
CA THR A 100 -12.00 3.11 4.76
C THR A 100 -12.28 4.47 4.15
N ILE A 101 -11.91 4.62 2.89
CA ILE A 101 -12.22 5.78 2.07
C ILE A 101 -13.15 5.32 0.95
N ASP A 102 -14.34 5.92 0.89
CA ASP A 102 -15.32 5.63 -0.15
C ASP A 102 -14.87 6.23 -1.49
N PHE A 103 -14.38 5.35 -2.36
CA PHE A 103 -13.92 5.73 -3.69
C PHE A 103 -15.05 6.25 -4.59
N LEU A 104 -16.25 5.71 -4.48
CA LEU A 104 -17.40 6.14 -5.26
C LEU A 104 -17.82 7.57 -4.90
N ALA A 105 -17.81 7.90 -3.60
CA ALA A 105 -18.10 9.26 -3.15
C ALA A 105 -17.07 10.27 -3.68
N LYS A 106 -15.77 9.90 -3.69
CA LYS A 106 -14.71 10.74 -4.28
C LYS A 106 -14.87 10.91 -5.77
N LEU A 107 -15.13 9.83 -6.51
CA LEU A 107 -15.38 9.86 -7.94
C LEU A 107 -16.55 10.80 -8.30
N GLN A 108 -17.63 10.75 -7.51
CA GLN A 108 -18.79 11.64 -7.69
C GLN A 108 -18.48 13.10 -7.34
N ALA A 109 -17.64 13.35 -6.35
CA ALA A 109 -17.20 14.69 -5.98
C ALA A 109 -16.36 15.32 -7.10
N GLU A 110 -15.41 14.57 -7.68
CA GLU A 110 -14.61 15.06 -8.81
C GLU A 110 -15.45 15.32 -10.08
N LYS A 111 -16.36 14.41 -10.43
CA LYS A 111 -17.27 14.65 -11.56
C LYS A 111 -18.07 15.94 -11.38
N ARG A 112 -18.44 16.29 -10.14
CA ARG A 112 -19.10 17.58 -9.85
C ARG A 112 -18.17 18.77 -10.01
N GLN A 113 -16.91 18.67 -9.58
CA GLN A 113 -15.93 19.75 -9.76
C GLN A 113 -15.60 19.98 -11.24
N GLN A 114 -15.37 18.92 -12.02
CA GLN A 114 -15.13 19.01 -13.47
C GLN A 114 -16.27 19.69 -14.24
N HIS A 115 -17.51 19.58 -13.72
CA HIS A 115 -18.66 20.24 -14.35
C HIS A 115 -18.68 21.77 -14.12
N TYR A 116 -17.92 22.26 -13.14
CA TYR A 116 -17.78 23.70 -12.85
C TYR A 116 -16.51 24.33 -13.45
N GLU A 117 -15.55 23.52 -13.89
CA GLU A 117 -14.29 23.97 -14.49
C GLU A 117 -14.26 23.57 -15.97
N GLU A 118 -14.56 24.52 -16.88
CA GLU A 118 -14.60 24.29 -18.33
C GLU A 118 -13.29 23.77 -18.95
N ASN A 119 -12.18 23.73 -18.20
CA ASN A 119 -10.85 23.32 -18.64
C ASN A 119 -10.22 22.21 -17.78
N ALA A 120 -10.97 21.51 -16.95
CA ALA A 120 -10.43 20.40 -16.17
C ALA A 120 -10.06 19.24 -17.12
N ALA A 121 -8.77 18.90 -17.17
CA ALA A 121 -8.33 17.68 -17.85
C ALA A 121 -9.03 16.47 -17.23
N GLU A 122 -9.50 15.54 -18.07
CA GLU A 122 -10.08 14.28 -17.59
C GLU A 122 -9.08 13.64 -16.61
N SER A 123 -9.48 13.52 -15.35
CA SER A 123 -8.66 12.84 -14.36
C SER A 123 -8.59 11.37 -14.74
N ASN A 124 -7.38 10.89 -14.98
CA ASN A 124 -7.16 9.48 -15.20
C ASN A 124 -7.56 8.70 -13.92
N ASP A 125 -8.29 7.60 -14.07
CA ASP A 125 -8.70 6.69 -12.98
C ASP A 125 -7.54 6.39 -11.99
N ARG A 126 -6.32 6.33 -12.49
CA ARG A 126 -5.11 6.15 -11.68
C ARG A 126 -4.77 7.37 -10.83
N SER A 127 -4.90 8.57 -11.36
CA SER A 127 -4.69 9.82 -10.59
C SER A 127 -5.67 9.90 -9.45
N LEU A 128 -6.92 9.52 -9.69
CA LEU A 128 -7.99 9.51 -8.71
C LEU A 128 -7.71 8.53 -7.57
N LEU A 129 -7.20 7.36 -7.91
CA LEU A 129 -6.77 6.35 -6.93
C LEU A 129 -5.61 6.88 -6.07
N LEU A 130 -4.61 7.50 -6.70
CA LEU A 130 -3.46 8.08 -6.00
C LEU A 130 -3.86 9.27 -5.12
N SER A 131 -4.81 10.11 -5.55
CA SER A 131 -5.33 11.24 -4.77
C SER A 131 -6.37 10.84 -3.71
N SER A 132 -6.72 9.56 -3.63
CA SER A 132 -7.74 9.08 -2.68
C SER A 132 -7.42 9.39 -1.22
N GLY A 133 -6.13 9.48 -0.86
CA GLY A 133 -5.66 9.65 0.52
C GLY A 133 -5.60 8.35 1.31
N ALA A 134 -5.91 7.19 0.68
CA ALA A 134 -5.72 5.89 1.30
C ALA A 134 -4.25 5.47 1.26
N ASP A 135 -3.77 4.71 2.24
CA ASP A 135 -2.43 4.11 2.23
C ASP A 135 -2.38 2.89 1.31
N VAL A 136 -3.48 2.17 1.26
CA VAL A 136 -3.64 0.91 0.54
C VAL A 136 -4.90 0.94 -0.32
N TYR A 137 -4.79 0.50 -1.56
CA TYR A 137 -5.99 0.22 -2.35
C TYR A 137 -6.16 -1.29 -2.56
N VAL A 138 -7.41 -1.73 -2.49
CA VAL A 138 -7.80 -3.14 -2.66
C VAL A 138 -8.65 -3.27 -3.90
N THR A 139 -8.18 -4.07 -4.87
CA THR A 139 -8.99 -4.45 -6.03
C THR A 139 -9.81 -5.68 -5.71
N VAL A 140 -11.06 -5.67 -6.12
CA VAL A 140 -12.00 -6.78 -5.93
C VAL A 140 -12.55 -7.23 -7.28
N ASP A 141 -12.38 -8.52 -7.59
CA ASP A 141 -13.05 -9.18 -8.71
C ASP A 141 -14.00 -10.25 -8.18
N ILE A 142 -15.12 -10.45 -8.90
CA ILE A 142 -16.15 -11.41 -8.53
C ILE A 142 -16.51 -12.29 -9.73
N GLN A 143 -16.63 -13.58 -9.47
CA GLN A 143 -17.19 -14.53 -10.41
C GLN A 143 -18.37 -15.26 -9.74
N LYS A 144 -19.49 -15.33 -10.42
CA LYS A 144 -20.70 -15.99 -9.93
C LYS A 144 -21.09 -17.16 -10.81
N GLU A 145 -21.31 -18.31 -10.20
CA GLU A 145 -21.81 -19.50 -10.86
C GLU A 145 -23.19 -19.87 -10.32
N THR A 146 -24.14 -20.07 -11.21
CA THR A 146 -25.51 -20.49 -10.87
C THR A 146 -25.81 -21.83 -11.54
N SER A 147 -26.47 -22.73 -10.81
CA SER A 147 -26.95 -24.04 -11.29
C SER A 147 -28.28 -24.38 -10.64
N ALA A 148 -28.87 -25.52 -11.05
CA ALA A 148 -30.09 -26.05 -10.41
C ALA A 148 -29.90 -26.35 -8.90
N ALA A 149 -28.67 -26.61 -8.45
CA ALA A 149 -28.37 -26.86 -7.05
C ALA A 149 -28.10 -25.57 -6.23
N GLY A 150 -28.25 -24.38 -6.85
CA GLY A 150 -27.98 -23.09 -6.22
C GLY A 150 -26.83 -22.32 -6.83
N ALA A 151 -26.31 -21.33 -6.12
CA ALA A 151 -25.25 -20.48 -6.59
C ALA A 151 -24.04 -20.43 -5.64
N ARG A 152 -22.89 -20.08 -6.17
CA ARG A 152 -21.66 -19.77 -5.44
C ARG A 152 -20.94 -18.57 -6.07
N VAL A 153 -20.11 -17.91 -5.31
CA VAL A 153 -19.24 -16.84 -5.80
C VAL A 153 -17.79 -17.15 -5.46
N SER A 154 -16.91 -16.67 -6.34
CA SER A 154 -15.49 -16.49 -6.03
C SER A 154 -15.22 -15.01 -5.88
N LEU A 155 -14.48 -14.65 -4.83
CA LEU A 155 -13.88 -13.33 -4.69
C LEU A 155 -12.38 -13.44 -4.87
N ILE A 156 -11.81 -12.51 -5.64
CA ILE A 156 -10.37 -12.32 -5.77
C ILE A 156 -10.07 -10.92 -5.26
N MET A 157 -9.27 -10.84 -4.19
CA MET A 157 -8.90 -9.58 -3.56
C MET A 157 -7.39 -9.41 -3.62
N LYS A 158 -6.92 -8.25 -4.07
CA LYS A 158 -5.49 -7.90 -4.05
C LYS A 158 -5.33 -6.51 -3.43
N ALA A 159 -4.45 -6.42 -2.44
CA ALA A 159 -4.08 -5.17 -1.79
C ALA A 159 -2.75 -4.66 -2.33
N TYR A 160 -2.70 -3.39 -2.62
CA TYR A 160 -1.51 -2.72 -3.15
C TYR A 160 -1.18 -1.51 -2.28
N GLU A 161 0.09 -1.29 -2.04
CA GLU A 161 0.55 -0.03 -1.50
C GLU A 161 0.31 1.09 -2.54
N ARG A 162 -0.28 2.20 -2.11
CA ARG A 162 -0.70 3.26 -3.02
C ARG A 162 0.46 3.89 -3.80
N VAL A 163 1.57 4.14 -3.13
CA VAL A 163 2.71 4.87 -3.71
C VAL A 163 3.53 3.99 -4.64
N SER A 164 3.96 2.82 -4.17
CA SER A 164 4.82 1.91 -4.94
C SER A 164 4.05 1.05 -5.94
N GLY A 165 2.76 0.77 -5.66
CA GLY A 165 1.97 -0.22 -6.40
C GLY A 165 2.35 -1.66 -6.08
N ASP A 166 3.20 -1.89 -5.07
CA ASP A 166 3.59 -3.23 -4.66
C ASP A 166 2.43 -3.99 -4.02
N VAL A 167 2.33 -5.27 -4.31
CA VAL A 167 1.33 -6.15 -3.71
C VAL A 167 1.66 -6.38 -2.23
N LEU A 168 0.72 -6.04 -1.36
CA LEU A 168 0.80 -6.31 0.08
C LEU A 168 0.16 -7.64 0.45
N ALA A 169 -0.96 -7.98 -0.19
CA ALA A 169 -1.66 -9.23 0.06
C ALA A 169 -2.48 -9.64 -1.17
N SER A 170 -2.73 -10.93 -1.30
CA SER A 170 -3.65 -11.49 -2.29
C SER A 170 -4.39 -12.65 -1.68
N LYS A 171 -5.72 -12.68 -1.85
CA LYS A 171 -6.58 -13.81 -1.44
C LYS A 171 -7.65 -14.04 -2.49
N ASP A 172 -7.92 -15.29 -2.72
CA ASP A 172 -9.02 -15.72 -3.56
C ASP A 172 -9.69 -16.97 -2.98
N GLY A 173 -10.93 -17.18 -3.33
CA GLY A 173 -11.64 -18.37 -2.90
C GLY A 173 -13.09 -18.43 -3.37
N TRP A 174 -13.60 -19.66 -3.50
CA TRP A 174 -14.98 -19.95 -3.78
C TRP A 174 -15.75 -20.19 -2.48
N THR A 175 -16.96 -19.62 -2.39
CA THR A 175 -17.89 -20.03 -1.35
C THR A 175 -18.38 -21.47 -1.60
N ASN A 176 -18.93 -22.08 -0.56
CA ASN A 176 -19.78 -23.24 -0.75
C ASN A 176 -20.97 -22.85 -1.65
N ARG A 177 -21.60 -23.84 -2.27
CA ARG A 177 -22.83 -23.63 -3.04
C ARG A 177 -24.02 -23.50 -2.11
N PHE A 178 -24.76 -22.40 -2.24
CA PHE A 178 -25.94 -22.09 -1.45
C PHE A 178 -27.21 -22.11 -2.31
N ARG A 179 -28.37 -22.36 -1.70
CA ARG A 179 -29.64 -22.28 -2.40
C ARG A 179 -30.02 -20.86 -2.83
N THR A 180 -29.51 -19.86 -2.11
CA THR A 180 -29.71 -18.45 -2.50
C THR A 180 -28.91 -18.12 -3.76
N THR A 181 -29.50 -17.30 -4.62
CA THR A 181 -28.82 -16.72 -5.80
C THR A 181 -28.50 -15.24 -5.61
N ALA A 182 -28.81 -14.67 -4.44
CA ALA A 182 -28.54 -13.27 -4.13
C ALA A 182 -27.05 -13.02 -3.99
N THR A 183 -26.47 -12.22 -4.89
CA THR A 183 -25.05 -11.89 -4.91
C THR A 183 -24.59 -11.29 -3.60
N ASP A 184 -25.41 -10.42 -3.01
CA ASP A 184 -25.12 -9.76 -1.74
C ASP A 184 -24.87 -10.77 -0.60
N ALA A 185 -25.73 -11.75 -0.43
CA ALA A 185 -25.59 -12.79 0.59
C ALA A 185 -24.36 -13.66 0.32
N LEU A 186 -24.13 -14.05 -0.94
CA LEU A 186 -22.99 -14.88 -1.33
C LEU A 186 -21.66 -14.14 -1.11
N CYS A 187 -21.58 -12.86 -1.47
CA CYS A 187 -20.42 -12.01 -1.18
C CYS A 187 -20.18 -11.87 0.33
N GLY A 188 -21.25 -11.74 1.12
CA GLY A 188 -21.15 -11.71 2.58
C GLY A 188 -20.45 -12.94 3.14
N TYR A 189 -20.79 -14.15 2.67
CA TYR A 189 -20.13 -15.39 3.08
C TYR A 189 -18.66 -15.44 2.65
N ALA A 190 -18.35 -15.03 1.39
CA ALA A 190 -16.97 -14.99 0.91
C ALA A 190 -16.11 -14.02 1.72
N VAL A 191 -16.60 -12.82 2.00
CA VAL A 191 -15.91 -11.81 2.81
C VAL A 191 -15.68 -12.30 4.23
N GLN A 192 -16.68 -12.95 4.85
CA GLN A 192 -16.55 -13.48 6.20
C GLN A 192 -15.45 -14.53 6.30
N ASP A 193 -15.25 -15.33 5.27
CA ASP A 193 -14.23 -16.39 5.22
C ASP A 193 -12.83 -15.86 4.87
N LEU A 194 -12.72 -15.03 3.85
CA LEU A 194 -11.43 -14.61 3.29
C LEU A 194 -10.82 -13.38 3.97
N LEU A 195 -11.66 -12.43 4.40
CA LEU A 195 -11.19 -11.11 4.83
C LEU A 195 -10.31 -11.11 6.08
N PRO A 196 -10.54 -11.96 7.12
CA PRO A 196 -9.69 -11.95 8.31
C PRO A 196 -8.22 -12.20 7.99
N SER A 197 -7.92 -13.27 7.25
CA SER A 197 -6.54 -13.59 6.88
C SER A 197 -5.95 -12.61 5.87
N PHE A 198 -6.78 -12.05 4.99
CA PHE A 198 -6.35 -11.01 4.06
C PHE A 198 -5.95 -9.72 4.78
N LEU A 199 -6.72 -9.29 5.77
CA LEU A 199 -6.41 -8.13 6.59
C LEU A 199 -5.14 -8.33 7.42
N ASP A 200 -4.97 -9.52 8.00
CA ASP A 200 -3.75 -9.84 8.77
C ASP A 200 -2.50 -9.73 7.87
N ASP A 201 -2.56 -10.25 6.64
CA ASP A 201 -1.46 -10.14 5.68
C ASP A 201 -1.20 -8.67 5.27
N ILE A 202 -2.26 -7.87 5.05
CA ILE A 202 -2.14 -6.43 4.75
C ILE A 202 -1.43 -5.72 5.92
N CYS A 203 -1.94 -5.83 7.14
CA CYS A 203 -1.38 -5.12 8.30
C CYS A 203 0.06 -5.53 8.57
N LYS A 204 0.37 -6.82 8.48
CA LYS A 204 1.74 -7.34 8.66
C LYS A 204 2.70 -6.75 7.63
N ASN A 205 2.37 -6.85 6.35
CA ASN A 205 3.25 -6.39 5.27
C ASN A 205 3.35 -4.87 5.22
N PHE A 206 2.27 -4.15 5.54
CA PHE A 206 2.27 -2.69 5.65
C PHE A 206 3.17 -2.21 6.80
N THR A 207 3.01 -2.78 8.00
CA THR A 207 3.88 -2.47 9.15
C THR A 207 5.35 -2.76 8.85
N GLN A 208 5.63 -3.90 8.22
CA GLN A 208 6.98 -4.24 7.81
C GLN A 208 7.58 -3.22 6.84
N ARG A 209 6.79 -2.69 5.91
CA ARG A 209 7.25 -1.66 4.97
C ARG A 209 7.49 -0.32 5.66
N ILE A 210 6.59 0.11 6.54
CA ILE A 210 6.81 1.33 7.35
C ILE A 210 8.11 1.23 8.12
N SER A 211 8.41 0.07 8.74
CA SER A 211 9.63 -0.13 9.51
C SER A 211 10.90 -0.31 8.66
N GLN A 212 10.76 -0.79 7.43
CA GLN A 212 11.88 -1.04 6.51
C GLN A 212 12.19 0.11 5.56
N GLY A 213 11.36 1.15 5.56
CA GLY A 213 11.44 2.27 4.63
C GLY A 213 10.79 1.98 3.27
N SER A 214 10.50 3.04 2.56
CA SER A 214 9.82 2.98 1.25
C SER A 214 10.83 2.86 0.12
N ARG A 215 10.50 2.09 -0.92
CA ARG A 215 11.35 1.99 -2.12
C ARG A 215 10.90 2.99 -3.16
N VAL A 216 11.87 3.73 -3.69
CA VAL A 216 11.66 4.67 -4.79
C VAL A 216 12.67 4.43 -5.89
N VAL A 217 12.33 4.89 -7.09
CA VAL A 217 13.23 5.02 -8.23
C VAL A 217 13.68 6.47 -8.29
N LEU A 218 14.98 6.73 -8.43
CA LEU A 218 15.48 8.09 -8.67
C LEU A 218 15.97 8.20 -10.11
N ARG A 219 15.44 9.17 -10.84
CA ARG A 219 15.86 9.49 -12.20
C ARG A 219 16.36 10.91 -12.27
N PHE A 220 17.61 11.06 -12.65
CA PHE A 220 18.26 12.34 -12.88
C PHE A 220 18.40 12.56 -14.38
N ALA A 221 18.03 13.73 -14.85
CA ALA A 221 18.25 14.16 -16.22
C ALA A 221 18.86 15.57 -16.21
N ILE A 222 19.75 15.83 -17.15
CA ILE A 222 20.24 17.18 -17.43
C ILE A 222 19.21 17.86 -18.33
N ASP A 223 18.87 19.11 -18.03
CA ASP A 223 18.02 19.92 -18.91
C ASP A 223 18.67 20.09 -20.28
N GLY A 224 17.89 19.99 -21.36
CA GLY A 224 18.41 20.05 -22.72
C GLY A 224 19.04 21.40 -23.11
N ALA A 225 18.77 22.46 -22.35
CA ALA A 225 19.40 23.77 -22.54
C ALA A 225 20.66 23.96 -21.70
N SER A 226 20.94 23.04 -20.77
CA SER A 226 22.11 23.09 -19.90
C SER A 226 23.37 22.62 -20.63
N THR A 227 24.50 23.23 -20.29
CA THR A 227 25.83 22.81 -20.76
C THR A 227 26.49 21.75 -19.89
N MET A 228 25.83 21.39 -18.77
CA MET A 228 26.33 20.39 -17.85
C MET A 228 26.17 18.97 -18.39
N THR A 229 26.93 18.07 -17.83
CA THR A 229 26.80 16.61 -17.99
C THR A 229 26.98 15.92 -16.64
N MET A 230 26.67 14.65 -16.54
CA MET A 230 26.90 13.87 -15.32
C MET A 230 28.40 13.76 -14.97
N SER A 231 29.29 14.07 -15.92
CA SER A 231 30.74 14.12 -15.75
C SER A 231 31.25 15.51 -15.36
N THR A 232 30.44 16.56 -15.45
CA THR A 232 30.78 17.93 -15.10
C THR A 232 31.20 18.01 -13.64
N SER A 233 32.37 18.62 -13.39
CA SER A 233 32.87 18.84 -12.04
C SER A 233 32.12 19.97 -11.36
N ALA A 234 31.66 19.75 -10.14
CA ALA A 234 30.88 20.69 -9.37
C ALA A 234 31.18 20.60 -7.86
N GLY A 235 30.65 21.55 -7.12
CA GLY A 235 30.78 21.61 -5.67
C GLY A 235 32.22 21.99 -5.22
N PRO A 236 32.39 22.16 -3.89
CA PRO A 236 33.64 22.65 -3.31
C PRO A 236 34.81 21.68 -3.49
N ASN A 237 34.54 20.39 -3.66
CA ASN A 237 35.58 19.35 -3.83
C ASN A 237 35.85 19.00 -5.29
N ASN A 238 35.23 19.69 -6.23
CA ASN A 238 35.41 19.50 -7.67
C ASN A 238 35.14 18.03 -8.12
N TYR A 239 34.14 17.35 -7.50
CA TYR A 239 33.76 16.01 -7.92
C TYR A 239 32.81 16.08 -9.11
N SER A 240 32.74 15.01 -9.92
CA SER A 240 31.72 14.92 -10.96
C SER A 240 30.31 14.91 -10.35
N LEU A 241 29.37 15.51 -11.04
CA LEU A 241 27.98 15.57 -10.63
C LEU A 241 27.42 14.19 -10.25
N SER A 242 27.70 13.18 -11.07
CA SER A 242 27.32 11.80 -10.78
C SER A 242 27.91 11.25 -9.48
N ASN A 243 29.14 11.62 -9.14
CA ASN A 243 29.75 11.20 -7.88
C ASN A 243 29.14 11.93 -6.68
N ILE A 244 28.81 13.21 -6.80
CA ILE A 244 28.13 13.98 -5.76
C ILE A 244 26.79 13.34 -5.43
N ILE A 245 25.96 13.08 -6.44
CA ILE A 245 24.64 12.43 -6.29
C ILE A 245 24.81 11.04 -5.67
N ARG A 246 25.73 10.22 -6.20
CA ARG A 246 25.96 8.86 -5.71
C ARG A 246 26.39 8.82 -4.25
N GLN A 247 27.27 9.72 -3.84
CA GLN A 247 27.72 9.80 -2.45
C GLN A 247 26.57 10.18 -1.51
N TRP A 248 25.73 11.13 -1.92
CA TRP A 248 24.57 11.51 -1.15
C TRP A 248 23.58 10.36 -1.01
N VAL A 249 23.21 9.70 -2.12
CA VAL A 249 22.31 8.54 -2.10
C VAL A 249 22.87 7.44 -1.22
N ARG A 250 24.17 7.13 -1.33
CA ARG A 250 24.83 6.13 -0.48
C ARG A 250 24.71 6.45 1.01
N LYS A 251 24.83 7.72 1.38
CA LYS A 251 24.78 8.18 2.77
C LYS A 251 23.35 8.17 3.32
N ASN A 252 22.37 8.51 2.49
CA ASN A 252 20.99 8.75 2.89
C ASN A 252 20.03 7.59 2.55
N ALA A 253 20.48 6.55 1.85
CA ALA A 253 19.69 5.34 1.65
C ALA A 253 19.61 4.54 2.94
N TYR A 254 18.39 4.13 3.33
CA TYR A 254 18.16 3.36 4.55
C TYR A 254 18.93 2.05 4.56
N LYS A 255 19.77 1.87 5.59
CA LYS A 255 20.69 0.72 5.73
C LYS A 255 21.56 0.50 4.49
N GLY A 256 21.88 1.56 3.74
CA GLY A 256 22.68 1.49 2.52
C GLY A 256 22.03 0.73 1.36
N LYS A 257 20.71 0.56 1.36
CA LYS A 257 19.98 -0.20 0.34
C LYS A 257 19.65 0.69 -0.86
N TYR A 258 20.47 0.62 -1.87
CA TYR A 258 20.25 1.25 -3.17
C TYR A 258 20.93 0.45 -4.27
N HIS A 259 20.49 0.63 -5.51
CA HIS A 259 21.16 0.09 -6.69
C HIS A 259 21.19 1.14 -7.79
N LEU A 260 22.39 1.37 -8.32
CA LEU A 260 22.61 2.26 -9.45
C LEU A 260 22.54 1.45 -10.73
N GLN A 261 21.51 1.70 -11.53
CA GLN A 261 21.29 1.00 -12.78
C GLN A 261 22.26 1.44 -13.88
N GLY A 262 22.50 2.74 -13.99
CA GLY A 262 23.40 3.27 -15.02
C GLY A 262 23.59 4.79 -14.94
N ILE A 263 24.67 5.22 -15.59
CA ILE A 263 25.04 6.63 -15.77
C ILE A 263 25.42 6.81 -17.24
N VAL A 264 24.86 7.84 -17.86
CA VAL A 264 25.27 8.37 -19.16
C VAL A 264 25.44 9.88 -19.02
N ASP A 265 25.98 10.55 -20.05
CA ASP A 265 26.29 11.98 -19.95
C ASP A 265 25.09 12.85 -19.57
N GLU A 266 23.90 12.49 -20.01
CA GLU A 266 22.68 13.28 -19.84
C GLU A 266 21.76 12.75 -18.72
N SER A 267 22.04 11.56 -18.16
CA SER A 267 21.16 10.98 -17.14
C SER A 267 21.83 9.96 -16.22
N MET A 268 21.21 9.78 -15.04
CA MET A 268 21.60 8.80 -14.05
C MET A 268 20.37 8.17 -13.43
N ILE A 269 20.34 6.86 -13.27
CA ILE A 269 19.17 6.14 -12.80
C ILE A 269 19.56 5.21 -11.65
N PHE A 270 18.86 5.36 -10.54
CA PHE A 270 18.79 4.34 -9.50
C PHE A 270 17.46 3.63 -9.61
N ASP A 271 17.46 2.35 -9.94
CA ASP A 271 16.26 1.55 -10.10
C ASP A 271 15.58 1.23 -8.78
N TYR A 272 16.31 1.31 -7.68
CA TYR A 272 15.73 1.43 -6.35
C TYR A 272 16.66 2.17 -5.37
N VAL A 273 16.03 2.94 -4.50
CA VAL A 273 16.63 3.51 -3.29
C VAL A 273 15.62 3.30 -2.16
N THR A 274 16.06 2.81 -1.02
CA THR A 274 15.19 2.70 0.15
C THR A 274 15.28 3.98 0.98
N ILE A 275 14.19 4.73 1.06
CA ILE A 275 14.06 5.93 1.88
C ILE A 275 13.95 5.51 3.35
N PRO A 276 14.64 6.17 4.30
CA PRO A 276 14.45 5.93 5.72
C PRO A 276 12.97 6.11 6.13
N PRO A 277 12.44 5.31 7.07
CA PRO A 277 11.08 5.49 7.54
C PRO A 277 10.89 6.79 8.36
N LYS A 278 11.98 7.29 8.96
CA LYS A 278 12.00 8.53 9.74
C LYS A 278 13.27 9.31 9.40
N ASP A 279 13.18 10.62 9.53
CA ASP A 279 14.31 11.53 9.42
C ASP A 279 15.15 11.56 10.72
N ALA A 280 16.14 12.46 10.77
CA ALA A 280 17.01 12.64 11.93
C ALA A 280 16.27 13.14 13.19
N ASP A 281 15.14 13.80 13.00
CA ASP A 281 14.29 14.33 14.08
C ASP A 281 13.21 13.33 14.52
N GLY A 282 13.18 12.14 13.93
CA GLY A 282 12.22 11.08 14.23
C GLY A 282 10.86 11.23 13.53
N LEU A 283 10.71 12.22 12.65
CA LEU A 283 9.49 12.43 11.86
C LEU A 283 9.44 11.48 10.67
N LEU A 284 8.23 11.09 10.26
CA LEU A 284 8.04 10.21 9.10
C LEU A 284 8.60 10.87 7.84
N MET A 285 9.40 10.10 7.09
CA MET A 285 9.96 10.54 5.83
C MET A 285 9.19 9.95 4.65
N ASP A 286 8.75 10.82 3.76
CA ASP A 286 8.13 10.45 2.49
C ASP A 286 9.05 10.78 1.28
N ALA A 287 8.57 10.46 0.09
CA ALA A 287 9.30 10.73 -1.15
C ALA A 287 9.52 12.23 -1.39
N ALA A 288 8.57 13.09 -0.96
CA ALA A 288 8.67 14.54 -1.15
C ALA A 288 9.74 15.14 -0.24
N GLN A 289 9.75 14.73 1.02
CA GLN A 289 10.77 15.16 1.97
C GLN A 289 12.16 14.67 1.55
N TYR A 290 12.28 13.44 1.07
CA TYR A 290 13.55 12.89 0.58
C TYR A 290 14.06 13.64 -0.66
N ALA A 291 13.15 13.99 -1.59
CA ALA A 291 13.48 14.81 -2.76
C ALA A 291 13.96 16.20 -2.35
N PHE A 292 13.24 16.85 -1.44
CA PHE A 292 13.61 18.16 -0.92
C PHE A 292 15.00 18.18 -0.26
N LEU A 293 15.32 17.16 0.53
CA LEU A 293 16.64 17.05 1.15
C LEU A 293 17.76 16.93 0.11
N LEU A 294 17.52 16.18 -0.97
CA LEU A 294 18.50 16.07 -2.05
C LEU A 294 18.63 17.38 -2.85
N GLU A 295 17.52 18.05 -3.16
CA GLU A 295 17.54 19.37 -3.82
C GLU A 295 18.32 20.39 -2.99
N SER A 296 18.01 20.48 -1.69
CA SER A 296 18.72 21.40 -0.78
C SER A 296 20.21 21.10 -0.74
N PHE A 297 20.60 19.83 -0.64
CA PHE A 297 22.02 19.43 -0.68
C PHE A 297 22.71 19.83 -1.99
N LEU A 298 22.08 19.60 -3.13
CA LEU A 298 22.64 19.95 -4.43
C LEU A 298 22.80 21.47 -4.55
N LYS A 299 21.79 22.24 -4.14
CA LYS A 299 21.79 23.69 -4.25
C LYS A 299 22.70 24.36 -3.23
N GLU A 300 22.55 24.05 -1.95
CA GLU A 300 23.20 24.77 -0.87
C GLU A 300 24.65 24.37 -0.68
N GLU A 301 24.97 23.07 -0.79
CA GLU A 301 26.32 22.59 -0.56
C GLU A 301 27.16 22.50 -1.84
N ASN A 302 26.54 22.34 -3.01
CA ASN A 302 27.24 22.10 -4.27
C ASN A 302 26.99 23.14 -5.35
N ASN A 303 26.12 24.14 -5.11
CA ASN A 303 25.73 25.19 -6.07
C ASN A 303 25.21 24.62 -7.41
N ILE A 304 24.44 23.52 -7.33
CA ILE A 304 23.82 22.85 -8.47
C ILE A 304 22.32 23.10 -8.41
N ASN A 305 21.76 23.72 -9.44
CA ASN A 305 20.32 23.92 -9.51
C ASN A 305 19.63 22.65 -9.99
N CYS A 306 18.56 22.26 -9.29
CA CYS A 306 17.70 21.17 -9.73
C CYS A 306 16.25 21.40 -9.27
N SER A 307 15.34 20.74 -9.95
CA SER A 307 13.94 20.64 -9.54
C SER A 307 13.52 19.17 -9.52
N SER A 308 12.58 18.82 -8.66
CA SER A 308 12.05 17.46 -8.63
C SER A 308 10.56 17.41 -8.96
N ARG A 309 10.15 16.23 -9.45
CA ARG A 309 8.77 15.86 -9.70
C ARG A 309 8.57 14.41 -9.30
N ILE A 310 7.46 14.11 -8.63
CA ILE A 310 7.15 12.77 -8.13
C ILE A 310 5.98 12.20 -8.91
N GLU A 311 6.17 11.01 -9.44
CA GLU A 311 5.12 10.22 -10.11
C GLU A 311 5.13 8.78 -9.58
N GLY A 312 4.12 8.45 -8.79
CA GLY A 312 4.06 7.15 -8.11
C GLY A 312 5.26 6.94 -7.18
N ASN A 313 6.06 5.92 -7.45
CA ASN A 313 7.29 5.62 -6.70
C ASN A 313 8.57 6.18 -7.35
N THR A 314 8.44 7.02 -8.39
CA THR A 314 9.58 7.58 -9.11
C THR A 314 9.73 9.06 -8.79
N ILE A 315 10.92 9.47 -8.41
CA ILE A 315 11.32 10.87 -8.25
C ILE A 315 12.19 11.23 -9.44
N PHE A 316 11.72 12.18 -10.22
CA PHE A 316 12.47 12.73 -11.36
C PHE A 316 13.15 14.01 -10.89
N PHE A 317 14.43 14.12 -11.11
CA PHE A 317 15.23 15.33 -10.90
C PHE A 317 15.69 15.87 -12.25
N THR A 318 15.42 17.15 -12.50
CA THR A 318 15.95 17.87 -13.66
C THR A 318 17.00 18.85 -13.17
N ILE A 319 18.22 18.74 -13.70
CA ILE A 319 19.38 19.53 -13.32
C ILE A 319 19.65 20.57 -14.42
N PHE A 320 19.92 21.78 -14.02
CA PHE A 320 20.13 22.91 -14.95
C PHE A 320 21.22 23.85 -14.41
N ASP A 321 21.78 24.70 -15.32
CA ASP A 321 22.82 25.69 -15.00
C ASP A 321 22.36 26.76 -14.02
#